data_5b9fb5b1eaff038bf66de70a085a2158
#
_entry.id   5b9fb5b1eaff038bf66de70a085a2158
#
_cell.length_a   1.000
_cell.length_b   1.000
_cell.length_c   1.000
_cell.angle_alpha   90.00
_cell.angle_beta   90.00
_cell.angle_gamma   90.00
#
_symmetry.space_group_name_H-M   'P 1'
#
loop_
_entity.id
_entity.type
_entity.pdbx_description
1 polymer ?
#
loop_
_entity_poly.entity_id
_entity_poly.type
_entity_poly.pdbx_seq_one_letter_code
_entity_poly.pdbx_strand_id
1 'polypeptide(L)'
;FDGNDCISQSLSIANTGVNTSKLYRMEQFVDHFPEEEAHMTGEDIHKRLDEIEEIHALYSPAKLGLAAALACCGFTFLLGGGPVEMALAFIAAGIGNLIRTKLIKHHYTLFLNIAVSVSAACFTYAVFLKLAELVFHIPEFHEAGYICSMLFIIPGFPFITSGIDLAKLDL
;
A
#
# COMPACT_ATOMS: atom_id res chain seq x y z
N PHE A 1 14.82 25.95 16.80
CA PHE A 1 15.22 26.34 18.17
C PHE A 1 15.35 27.86 18.22
N ASP A 2 14.41 28.53 18.80
CA ASP A 2 14.48 29.94 19.06
C ASP A 2 14.65 30.13 20.59
N GLY A 3 15.90 30.45 20.99
CA GLY A 3 16.22 30.65 22.40
C GLY A 3 16.18 29.37 23.27
N ASN A 4 15.76 29.50 24.50
CA ASN A 4 15.69 28.43 25.51
C ASN A 4 14.35 27.67 25.53
N ASP A 5 13.45 27.95 24.63
CA ASP A 5 12.12 27.33 24.61
C ASP A 5 12.12 25.99 23.86
N CYS A 6 11.80 24.93 24.56
CA CYS A 6 11.60 23.59 23.97
C CYS A 6 10.11 23.42 23.65
N ILE A 7 9.75 23.48 22.36
CA ILE A 7 8.38 23.24 21.91
C ILE A 7 8.27 21.78 21.49
N SER A 8 7.39 21.02 22.12
CA SER A 8 7.02 19.67 21.71
C SER A 8 5.58 19.63 21.25
N GLN A 9 5.33 19.14 20.05
CA GLN A 9 3.99 18.96 19.51
C GLN A 9 3.73 17.49 19.21
N SER A 10 2.63 16.94 19.70
CA SER A 10 2.19 15.59 19.36
C SER A 10 1.18 15.67 18.21
N LEU A 11 1.53 15.09 17.08
CA LEU A 11 0.65 14.99 15.91
C LEU A 11 0.18 13.55 15.72
N SER A 12 -1.12 13.38 15.55
CA SER A 12 -1.69 12.07 15.19
C SER A 12 -1.67 11.90 13.67
N ILE A 13 -0.90 10.92 13.19
CA ILE A 13 -0.85 10.59 11.77
C ILE A 13 -2.04 9.66 11.45
N ALA A 14 -3.03 10.19 10.77
CA ALA A 14 -4.25 9.45 10.43
C ALA A 14 -4.08 8.41 9.31
N ASN A 15 -3.02 8.51 8.50
CA ASN A 15 -2.80 7.63 7.36
C ASN A 15 -1.30 7.31 7.21
N THR A 16 -0.98 6.02 7.20
CA THR A 16 0.39 5.51 7.00
C THR A 16 0.74 5.27 5.52
N GLY A 17 -0.11 5.71 4.60
CA GLY A 17 0.15 5.58 3.16
C GLY A 17 1.27 6.52 2.71
N VAL A 18 2.29 5.97 2.03
CA VAL A 18 3.38 6.75 1.47
C VAL A 18 3.01 7.26 0.08
N ASN A 19 3.02 8.57 -0.09
CA ASN A 19 2.92 9.20 -1.41
C ASN A 19 4.35 9.46 -1.94
N THR A 20 4.82 8.57 -2.81
CA THR A 20 6.19 8.64 -3.35
C THR A 20 6.47 9.94 -4.12
N SER A 21 5.44 10.58 -4.71
CA SER A 21 5.60 11.86 -5.40
C SER A 21 5.85 12.99 -4.41
N LYS A 22 5.16 12.99 -3.26
CA LYS A 22 5.44 13.95 -2.17
C LYS A 22 6.84 13.73 -1.60
N LEU A 23 7.19 12.45 -1.35
CA LEU A 23 8.50 12.09 -0.82
C LEU A 23 9.61 12.59 -1.75
N TYR A 24 9.52 12.32 -3.04
CA TYR A 24 10.50 12.77 -4.02
C TYR A 24 10.62 14.30 -4.09
N ARG A 25 9.49 15.02 -4.03
CA ARG A 25 9.51 16.49 -4.01
C ARG A 25 10.11 17.05 -2.73
N MET A 26 9.84 16.41 -1.61
CA MET A 26 10.45 16.80 -0.32
C MET A 26 11.96 16.55 -0.33
N GLU A 27 12.40 15.41 -0.86
CA GLU A 27 13.82 15.09 -1.02
C GLU A 27 14.51 16.13 -1.91
N GLN A 28 13.94 16.45 -3.07
CA GLN A 28 14.46 17.51 -3.93
C GLN A 28 14.54 18.86 -3.21
N PHE A 29 13.52 19.22 -2.44
CA PHE A 29 13.51 20.45 -1.67
C PHE A 29 14.66 20.48 -0.65
N VAL A 30 14.87 19.39 0.08
CA VAL A 30 15.95 19.30 1.09
C VAL A 30 17.34 19.33 0.45
N ASP A 31 17.53 18.62 -0.67
CA ASP A 31 18.83 18.53 -1.35
C ASP A 31 19.24 19.88 -1.95
N HIS A 32 18.31 20.65 -2.49
CA HIS A 32 18.61 21.96 -3.10
C HIS A 32 18.56 23.13 -2.10
N PHE A 33 18.06 22.88 -0.89
CA PHE A 33 17.91 23.90 0.14
C PHE A 33 19.20 24.67 0.46
N PRO A 34 20.41 24.04 0.56
CA PRO A 34 21.63 24.74 0.85
C PRO A 34 22.11 25.69 -0.26
N GLU A 35 21.75 25.41 -1.51
CA GLU A 35 22.28 26.11 -2.67
C GLU A 35 21.34 27.17 -3.22
N GLU A 36 20.07 26.86 -3.36
CA GLU A 36 19.07 27.72 -4.02
C GLU A 36 18.12 28.42 -3.03
N GLU A 37 17.87 27.82 -1.88
CA GLU A 37 16.80 28.23 -0.99
C GLU A 37 17.28 28.82 0.35
N ALA A 38 18.60 28.89 0.57
CA ALA A 38 19.20 29.48 1.78
C ALA A 38 18.84 30.98 2.01
N HIS A 39 18.31 31.65 0.98
CA HIS A 39 17.89 33.04 1.03
C HIS A 39 16.38 33.22 1.13
N MET A 40 15.60 32.12 1.18
CA MET A 40 14.14 32.17 1.31
C MET A 40 13.72 32.68 2.70
N THR A 41 12.65 33.44 2.70
CA THR A 41 12.00 33.84 3.97
C THR A 41 11.24 32.67 4.55
N GLY A 42 10.94 32.69 5.87
CA GLY A 42 10.14 31.64 6.50
C GLY A 42 8.75 31.46 5.83
N GLU A 43 8.15 32.55 5.32
CA GLU A 43 6.89 32.48 4.57
C GLU A 43 7.02 31.75 3.24
N ASP A 44 8.12 31.95 2.52
CA ASP A 44 8.39 31.27 1.26
C ASP A 44 8.58 29.77 1.47
N ILE A 45 9.28 29.39 2.54
CA ILE A 45 9.47 27.99 2.94
C ILE A 45 8.12 27.33 3.25
N HIS A 46 7.28 27.97 4.06
CA HIS A 46 5.95 27.46 4.37
C HIS A 46 5.10 27.27 3.11
N LYS A 47 5.10 28.26 2.23
CA LYS A 47 4.37 28.18 0.97
C LYS A 47 4.85 27.00 0.10
N ARG A 48 6.16 26.76 0.06
CA ARG A 48 6.72 25.63 -0.71
C ARG A 48 6.35 24.27 -0.11
N LEU A 49 6.33 24.19 1.22
CA LEU A 49 5.89 22.99 1.93
C LEU A 49 4.39 22.72 1.70
N ASP A 50 3.56 23.77 1.74
CA ASP A 50 2.13 23.69 1.45
C ASP A 50 1.88 23.19 0.01
N GLU A 51 2.63 23.70 -0.98
CA GLU A 51 2.57 23.22 -2.36
C GLU A 51 2.90 21.73 -2.49
N ILE A 52 3.87 21.23 -1.70
CA ILE A 52 4.22 19.81 -1.66
C ILE A 52 3.12 19.00 -0.96
N GLU A 53 2.49 19.57 0.09
CA GLU A 53 1.41 18.92 0.80
C GLU A 53 0.15 18.78 -0.07
N GLU A 54 -0.13 19.72 -0.94
CA GLU A 54 -1.27 19.69 -1.85
C GLU A 54 -1.14 18.69 -3.01
N ILE A 55 0.04 18.09 -3.22
CA ILE A 55 0.23 17.09 -4.28
C ILE A 55 -0.72 15.90 -4.06
N HIS A 56 -1.68 15.76 -4.96
CA HIS A 56 -2.64 14.67 -4.95
C HIS A 56 -1.99 13.35 -5.40
N ALA A 57 -2.56 12.22 -4.97
CA ALA A 57 -2.11 10.90 -5.42
C ALA A 57 -2.21 10.78 -6.95
N LEU A 58 -1.11 10.37 -7.58
CA LEU A 58 -0.99 10.27 -9.06
C LEU A 58 -1.96 9.26 -9.67
N TYR A 59 -2.34 8.24 -8.90
CA TYR A 59 -3.13 7.12 -9.37
C TYR A 59 -4.50 7.05 -8.71
N SER A 60 -5.52 6.78 -9.53
CA SER A 60 -6.85 6.52 -8.99
C SER A 60 -6.88 5.23 -8.16
N PRO A 61 -7.77 5.13 -7.17
CA PRO A 61 -7.93 3.92 -6.36
C PRO A 61 -8.17 2.65 -7.18
N ALA A 62 -8.83 2.77 -8.33
CA ALA A 62 -9.07 1.65 -9.24
C ALA A 62 -7.77 1.14 -9.89
N LYS A 63 -6.87 2.06 -10.31
CA LYS A 63 -5.57 1.68 -10.87
C LYS A 63 -4.68 1.01 -9.83
N LEU A 64 -4.69 1.52 -8.59
CA LEU A 64 -3.97 0.89 -7.47
C LEU A 64 -4.53 -0.50 -7.15
N GLY A 65 -5.86 -0.64 -7.19
CA GLY A 65 -6.52 -1.93 -6.99
C GLY A 65 -6.15 -2.95 -8.07
N LEU A 66 -6.11 -2.53 -9.32
CA LEU A 66 -5.68 -3.39 -10.44
C LEU A 66 -4.21 -3.80 -10.29
N ALA A 67 -3.33 -2.86 -9.94
CA ALA A 67 -1.92 -3.17 -9.70
C ALA A 67 -1.73 -4.17 -8.55
N ALA A 68 -2.47 -4.02 -7.44
CA ALA A 68 -2.45 -4.95 -6.31
C ALA A 68 -2.96 -6.35 -6.73
N ALA A 69 -4.04 -6.42 -7.51
CA ALA A 69 -4.57 -7.69 -8.02
C ALA A 69 -3.58 -8.40 -8.97
N LEU A 70 -2.90 -7.64 -9.85
CA LEU A 70 -1.85 -8.18 -10.72
C LEU A 70 -0.64 -8.66 -9.93
N ALA A 71 -0.24 -7.93 -8.88
CA ALA A 71 0.84 -8.37 -7.99
C ALA A 71 0.50 -9.69 -7.30
N CYS A 72 -0.71 -9.83 -6.75
CA CYS A 72 -1.17 -11.08 -6.14
C CYS A 72 -1.19 -12.26 -7.14
N CYS A 73 -1.63 -12.00 -8.36
CA CYS A 73 -1.58 -12.96 -9.46
C CYS A 73 -0.13 -13.40 -9.75
N GLY A 74 0.81 -12.44 -9.85
CA GLY A 74 2.23 -12.74 -10.08
C GLY A 74 2.86 -13.55 -8.94
N PHE A 75 2.53 -13.22 -7.69
CA PHE A 75 2.97 -14.01 -6.54
C PHE A 75 2.42 -15.43 -6.54
N THR A 76 1.17 -15.62 -6.96
CA THR A 76 0.60 -16.98 -7.13
C THR A 76 1.43 -17.79 -8.11
N PHE A 77 1.83 -17.20 -9.24
CA PHE A 77 2.72 -17.84 -10.21
C PHE A 77 4.08 -18.20 -9.59
N LEU A 78 4.71 -17.27 -8.90
CA LEU A 78 6.01 -17.48 -8.26
C LEU A 78 6.01 -18.59 -7.20
N LEU A 79 4.88 -18.79 -6.52
CA LEU A 79 4.70 -19.86 -5.53
C LEU A 79 4.24 -21.18 -6.17
N GLY A 80 4.23 -21.30 -7.50
CA GLY A 80 3.91 -22.52 -8.21
C GLY A 80 2.42 -22.75 -8.47
N GLY A 81 1.58 -21.73 -8.28
CA GLY A 81 0.16 -21.81 -8.61
C GLY A 81 -0.10 -21.88 -10.12
N GLY A 82 -1.16 -22.61 -10.49
CA GLY A 82 -1.58 -22.77 -11.88
C GLY A 82 -2.35 -21.56 -12.42
N PRO A 83 -2.66 -21.55 -13.74
CA PRO A 83 -3.35 -20.42 -14.39
C PRO A 83 -4.73 -20.12 -13.79
N VAL A 84 -5.43 -21.15 -13.34
CA VAL A 84 -6.74 -21.01 -12.68
C VAL A 84 -6.57 -20.30 -11.33
N GLU A 85 -5.63 -20.74 -10.51
CA GLU A 85 -5.34 -20.13 -9.21
C GLU A 85 -4.89 -18.69 -9.35
N MET A 86 -4.08 -18.38 -10.37
CA MET A 86 -3.66 -17.03 -10.71
C MET A 86 -4.87 -16.13 -11.01
N ALA A 87 -5.82 -16.60 -11.82
CA ALA A 87 -7.03 -15.86 -12.15
C ALA A 87 -7.93 -15.68 -10.92
N LEU A 88 -8.07 -16.70 -10.09
CA LEU A 88 -8.84 -16.64 -8.84
C LEU A 88 -8.22 -15.68 -7.83
N ALA A 89 -6.90 -15.72 -7.65
CA ALA A 89 -6.17 -14.79 -6.78
C ALA A 89 -6.31 -13.34 -7.27
N PHE A 90 -6.25 -13.11 -8.57
CA PHE A 90 -6.48 -11.78 -9.16
C PHE A 90 -7.87 -11.24 -8.82
N ILE A 91 -8.92 -12.03 -9.02
CA ILE A 91 -10.31 -11.63 -8.74
C ILE A 91 -10.49 -11.38 -7.24
N ALA A 92 -10.04 -12.31 -6.40
CA ALA A 92 -10.19 -12.24 -4.96
C ALA A 92 -9.44 -11.04 -4.35
N ALA A 93 -8.19 -10.83 -4.74
CA ALA A 93 -7.39 -9.67 -4.31
C ALA A 93 -7.99 -8.35 -4.82
N GLY A 94 -8.51 -8.31 -6.04
CA GLY A 94 -9.18 -7.15 -6.59
C GLY A 94 -10.41 -6.75 -5.78
N ILE A 95 -11.28 -7.70 -5.47
CA ILE A 95 -12.47 -7.47 -4.64
C ILE A 95 -12.08 -7.07 -3.21
N GLY A 96 -11.14 -7.77 -2.58
CA GLY A 96 -10.64 -7.44 -1.25
C GLY A 96 -10.08 -6.02 -1.18
N ASN A 97 -9.28 -5.60 -2.15
CA ASN A 97 -8.72 -4.26 -2.22
C ASN A 97 -9.78 -3.17 -2.49
N LEU A 98 -10.80 -3.44 -3.28
CA LEU A 98 -11.92 -2.51 -3.48
C LEU A 98 -12.70 -2.29 -2.18
N ILE A 99 -12.96 -3.36 -1.42
CA ILE A 99 -13.60 -3.28 -0.10
C ILE A 99 -12.73 -2.47 0.85
N ARG A 100 -11.43 -2.77 0.91
CA ARG A 100 -10.45 -2.02 1.71
C ARG A 100 -10.52 -0.53 1.43
N THR A 101 -10.47 -0.15 0.15
CA THR A 101 -10.51 1.27 -0.27
C THR A 101 -11.81 1.95 0.15
N LYS A 102 -12.95 1.27 0.07
CA LYS A 102 -14.23 1.80 0.56
C LYS A 102 -14.24 1.99 2.07
N LEU A 103 -13.73 1.02 2.83
CA LEU A 103 -13.68 1.10 4.29
C LEU A 103 -12.75 2.24 4.77
N ILE A 104 -11.62 2.46 4.09
CA ILE A 104 -10.74 3.61 4.37
C ILE A 104 -11.47 4.93 4.17
N LYS A 105 -12.24 5.07 3.09
CA LYS A 105 -13.03 6.28 2.81
C LYS A 105 -14.10 6.56 3.87
N HIS A 106 -14.61 5.53 4.51
CA HIS A 106 -15.59 5.64 5.59
C HIS A 106 -14.94 5.79 6.98
N HIS A 107 -13.62 6.00 7.07
CA HIS A 107 -12.87 6.21 8.31
C HIS A 107 -13.01 5.09 9.35
N TYR A 108 -13.24 3.85 8.91
CA TYR A 108 -13.23 2.70 9.82
C TYR A 108 -11.83 2.46 10.40
N THR A 109 -11.78 1.84 11.57
CA THR A 109 -10.51 1.52 12.22
C THR A 109 -9.66 0.59 11.34
N LEU A 110 -8.34 0.74 11.43
CA LEU A 110 -7.39 -0.06 10.64
C LEU A 110 -7.62 -1.56 10.82
N PHE A 111 -7.85 -1.99 12.05
CA PHE A 111 -8.10 -3.40 12.37
C PHE A 111 -9.35 -3.95 11.66
N LEU A 112 -10.47 -3.22 11.74
CA LEU A 112 -11.73 -3.62 11.09
C LEU A 112 -11.55 -3.66 9.57
N ASN A 113 -10.86 -2.67 9.00
CA ASN A 113 -10.56 -2.62 7.58
C ASN A 113 -9.77 -3.86 7.11
N ILE A 114 -8.72 -4.22 7.84
CA ILE A 114 -7.94 -5.43 7.55
C ILE A 114 -8.80 -6.68 7.66
N ALA A 115 -9.48 -6.86 8.78
CA ALA A 115 -10.28 -8.06 9.03
C ALA A 115 -11.35 -8.28 7.96
N VAL A 116 -12.12 -7.24 7.62
CA VAL A 116 -13.22 -7.35 6.63
C VAL A 116 -12.68 -7.56 5.22
N SER A 117 -11.64 -6.83 4.81
CA SER A 117 -11.11 -6.95 3.45
C SER A 117 -10.41 -8.29 3.20
N VAL A 118 -9.67 -8.81 4.19
CA VAL A 118 -9.06 -10.15 4.09
C VAL A 118 -10.12 -11.23 4.08
N SER A 119 -11.08 -11.18 5.00
CA SER A 119 -12.18 -12.16 5.04
C SER A 119 -12.95 -12.19 3.72
N ALA A 120 -13.22 -11.03 3.13
CA ALA A 120 -13.89 -10.93 1.84
C ALA A 120 -13.04 -11.52 0.69
N ALA A 121 -11.73 -11.28 0.67
CA ALA A 121 -10.84 -11.86 -0.32
C ALA A 121 -10.78 -13.39 -0.19
N CYS A 122 -10.59 -13.92 1.02
CA CYS A 122 -10.57 -15.35 1.28
C CYS A 122 -11.89 -16.03 0.90
N PHE A 123 -13.01 -15.42 1.29
CA PHE A 123 -14.34 -15.95 0.95
C PHE A 123 -14.56 -15.96 -0.56
N THR A 124 -14.20 -14.88 -1.25
CA THR A 124 -14.29 -14.81 -2.71
C THR A 124 -13.44 -15.89 -3.36
N TYR A 125 -12.19 -16.05 -2.92
CA TYR A 125 -11.32 -17.09 -3.45
C TYR A 125 -11.92 -18.47 -3.26
N ALA A 126 -12.38 -18.80 -2.04
CA ALA A 126 -12.97 -20.10 -1.72
C ALA A 126 -14.22 -20.41 -2.57
N VAL A 127 -15.11 -19.42 -2.74
CA VAL A 127 -16.32 -19.58 -3.55
C VAL A 127 -15.98 -19.84 -5.02
N PHE A 128 -15.11 -18.99 -5.60
CA PHE A 128 -14.74 -19.16 -7.00
C PHE A 128 -13.93 -20.43 -7.25
N LEU A 129 -13.14 -20.86 -6.28
CA LEU A 129 -12.40 -22.11 -6.36
C LEU A 129 -13.36 -23.31 -6.38
N LYS A 130 -14.35 -23.35 -5.49
CA LYS A 130 -15.40 -24.40 -5.51
C LYS A 130 -16.16 -24.40 -6.82
N LEU A 131 -16.42 -23.23 -7.39
CA LEU A 131 -17.06 -23.13 -8.69
C LEU A 131 -16.15 -23.65 -9.81
N ALA A 132 -14.86 -23.34 -9.76
CA ALA A 132 -13.88 -23.83 -10.74
C ALA A 132 -13.70 -25.36 -10.65
N GLU A 133 -13.67 -25.93 -9.44
CA GLU A 133 -13.63 -27.38 -9.25
C GLU A 133 -14.85 -28.08 -9.88
N LEU A 134 -16.03 -27.49 -9.70
CA LEU A 134 -17.26 -28.06 -10.27
C LEU A 134 -17.26 -28.04 -11.81
N VAL A 135 -16.66 -26.99 -12.42
CA VAL A 135 -16.68 -26.80 -13.88
C VAL A 135 -15.50 -27.52 -14.56
N PHE A 136 -14.29 -27.44 -13.98
CA PHE A 136 -13.06 -27.88 -14.63
C PHE A 136 -12.49 -29.20 -14.11
N HIS A 137 -13.13 -29.83 -13.09
CA HIS A 137 -12.66 -31.10 -12.49
C HIS A 137 -11.15 -31.07 -12.15
N ILE A 138 -10.68 -30.02 -11.51
CA ILE A 138 -9.26 -29.82 -11.17
C ILE A 138 -8.88 -30.76 -10.02
N PRO A 139 -7.94 -31.71 -10.19
CA PRO A 139 -7.70 -32.78 -9.22
C PRO A 139 -6.86 -32.39 -8.02
N GLU A 140 -6.16 -31.29 -8.02
CA GLU A 140 -5.25 -30.91 -6.92
C GLU A 140 -5.32 -29.43 -6.59
N PHE A 141 -5.40 -29.17 -5.29
CA PHE A 141 -5.40 -27.87 -4.67
C PHE A 141 -3.98 -27.37 -4.45
N HIS A 142 -3.69 -26.17 -4.95
CA HIS A 142 -2.52 -25.45 -4.54
C HIS A 142 -2.93 -24.34 -3.57
N GLU A 143 -2.41 -24.38 -2.35
CA GLU A 143 -2.70 -23.38 -1.30
C GLU A 143 -2.13 -21.99 -1.63
N ALA A 144 -1.22 -21.94 -2.60
CA ALA A 144 -0.54 -20.71 -3.02
C ALA A 144 -1.50 -19.59 -3.40
N GLY A 145 -2.52 -19.88 -4.19
CA GLY A 145 -3.50 -18.87 -4.62
C GLY A 145 -4.31 -18.30 -3.48
N TYR A 146 -4.66 -19.12 -2.49
CA TYR A 146 -5.39 -18.69 -1.31
C TYR A 146 -4.57 -17.69 -0.48
N ILE A 147 -3.32 -18.02 -0.17
CA ILE A 147 -2.41 -17.15 0.56
C ILE A 147 -2.15 -15.86 -0.23
N CYS A 148 -1.92 -15.97 -1.53
CA CYS A 148 -1.64 -14.82 -2.38
C CYS A 148 -2.84 -13.87 -2.52
N SER A 149 -4.07 -14.35 -2.40
CA SER A 149 -5.26 -13.50 -2.46
C SER A 149 -5.33 -12.45 -1.35
N MET A 150 -4.58 -12.64 -0.25
CA MET A 150 -4.50 -11.74 0.91
C MET A 150 -3.31 -10.78 0.87
N LEU A 151 -2.33 -10.99 -0.02
CA LEU A 151 -1.06 -10.24 0.00
C LEU A 151 -1.22 -8.73 -0.25
N PHE A 152 -2.33 -8.28 -0.82
CA PHE A 152 -2.61 -6.85 -1.00
C PHE A 152 -2.68 -6.06 0.31
N ILE A 153 -2.77 -6.75 1.46
CA ILE A 153 -2.79 -6.11 2.78
C ILE A 153 -1.41 -5.78 3.30
N ILE A 154 -0.38 -6.48 2.82
CA ILE A 154 1.00 -6.29 3.30
C ILE A 154 1.48 -4.91 2.84
N PRO A 155 1.91 -4.04 3.78
CA PRO A 155 2.47 -2.75 3.44
C PRO A 155 3.86 -2.93 2.85
N GLY A 156 3.94 -3.16 1.53
CA GLY A 156 5.18 -3.54 0.84
C GLY A 156 6.32 -2.54 1.04
N PHE A 157 6.02 -1.23 1.02
CA PHE A 157 7.05 -0.21 1.18
C PHE A 157 7.74 -0.26 2.57
N PRO A 158 7.03 -0.21 3.71
CA PRO A 158 7.65 -0.36 5.02
C PRO A 158 8.39 -1.70 5.20
N PHE A 159 7.89 -2.76 4.60
CA PHE A 159 8.53 -4.08 4.68
C PHE A 159 9.87 -4.11 3.93
N ILE A 160 9.93 -3.54 2.73
CA ILE A 160 11.15 -3.45 1.94
C ILE A 160 12.17 -2.52 2.60
N THR A 161 11.76 -1.34 3.08
CA THR A 161 12.67 -0.40 3.75
C THR A 161 13.25 -1.01 5.01
N SER A 162 12.43 -1.62 5.88
CA SER A 162 12.92 -2.32 7.07
C SER A 162 13.89 -3.46 6.74
N GLY A 163 13.64 -4.18 5.64
CA GLY A 163 14.54 -5.23 5.16
C GLY A 163 15.88 -4.69 4.68
N ILE A 164 15.88 -3.55 4.00
CA ILE A 164 17.10 -2.88 3.53
C ILE A 164 17.88 -2.32 4.73
N ASP A 165 17.21 -1.67 5.69
CA ASP A 165 17.84 -1.13 6.89
C ASP A 165 18.50 -2.25 7.72
N LEU A 166 17.81 -3.37 7.87
CA LEU A 166 18.37 -4.56 8.53
C LEU A 166 19.58 -5.11 7.77
N ALA A 167 19.52 -5.16 6.43
CA ALA A 167 20.62 -5.66 5.60
C ALA A 167 21.85 -4.74 5.64
N LYS A 168 21.63 -3.43 5.77
CA LYS A 168 22.70 -2.42 5.92
C LYS A 168 23.19 -2.27 7.34
N LEU A 169 22.56 -2.92 8.32
CA LEU A 169 22.81 -2.74 9.76
C LEU A 169 22.63 -1.28 10.23
N ASP A 170 21.85 -0.51 9.52
CA ASP A 170 21.38 0.82 9.92
C ASP A 170 20.19 0.65 10.87
N LEU A 171 20.50 0.54 12.18
CA LEU A 171 19.52 0.38 13.27
C LEU A 171 19.33 1.68 14.02
#